data_2a69896b1265682dabf9f84dd3314460
#
_entry.id   2a69896b1265682dabf9f84dd3314460
#
_cell.length_a   1.000
_cell.length_b   1.000
_cell.length_c   1.000
_cell.angle_alpha   90.00
_cell.angle_beta   90.00
_cell.angle_gamma   90.00
#
_symmetry.space_group_name_H-M   'P 1'
#
loop_
_entity.id
_entity.type
_entity.pdbx_description
1 polymer ?
#
loop_
_entity_poly.entity_id
_entity_poly.type
_entity_poly.pdbx_seq_one_letter_code
_entity_poly.pdbx_strand_id
1 'polypeptide(L)'
;MLLFAEQPELVFPQFVAKGVRFPGIAVHADRYDDTEDFEGPLSRLFKDALAFVMRNLHKVQGKNGVNSPGTPEIPEQVFEELLVNALVHRDYLVSAPIRIFIFDDRVEIVSPGTLPNNLTIANIKNGNSNIRNPILISYAAKGLLPYHGIGSGILRALKAWPDIDFE
;
A
#
# COMPACT_ATOMS: atom_id res chain seq x y z
N MET A 1 -19.73 -4.01 2.47
CA MET A 1 -19.43 -3.15 3.62
C MET A 1 -18.27 -2.20 3.34
N LEU A 2 -17.03 -2.64 3.08
CA LEU A 2 -15.87 -1.79 2.73
C LEU A 2 -16.09 -0.80 1.57
N LEU A 3 -17.03 -1.12 0.66
CA LEU A 3 -17.33 -0.29 -0.50
C LEU A 3 -18.38 0.79 -0.23
N PHE A 4 -19.29 0.57 0.74
CA PHE A 4 -20.51 1.38 0.87
C PHE A 4 -20.79 1.85 2.29
N ALA A 5 -20.19 1.26 3.33
CA ALA A 5 -20.33 1.76 4.69
C ALA A 5 -19.38 2.95 4.92
N GLU A 6 -19.87 3.97 5.60
CA GLU A 6 -19.05 5.13 5.98
C GLU A 6 -18.01 4.76 7.04
N GLN A 7 -18.36 3.86 7.94
CA GLN A 7 -17.53 3.40 9.06
C GLN A 7 -17.53 1.87 9.15
N PRO A 8 -16.88 1.18 8.19
CA PRO A 8 -16.83 -0.30 8.19
C PRO A 8 -16.10 -0.87 9.40
N GLU A 9 -15.18 -0.11 10.00
CA GLU A 9 -14.39 -0.48 11.18
C GLU A 9 -15.24 -0.65 12.44
N LEU A 10 -16.41 -0.02 12.55
CA LEU A 10 -17.32 -0.23 13.68
C LEU A 10 -17.88 -1.65 13.72
N VAL A 11 -17.93 -2.33 12.57
CA VAL A 11 -18.42 -3.72 12.47
C VAL A 11 -17.26 -4.70 12.39
N PHE A 12 -16.19 -4.31 11.70
CA PHE A 12 -14.97 -5.10 11.55
C PHE A 12 -13.75 -4.23 11.87
N PRO A 13 -13.36 -4.13 13.16
CA PRO A 13 -12.26 -3.26 13.61
C PRO A 13 -10.92 -3.55 12.95
N GLN A 14 -10.74 -4.75 12.40
CA GLN A 14 -9.53 -5.12 11.67
C GLN A 14 -9.47 -4.57 10.23
N PHE A 15 -10.59 -4.01 9.71
CA PHE A 15 -10.63 -3.49 8.33
C PHE A 15 -10.06 -2.07 8.21
N VAL A 16 -8.94 -1.87 8.85
CA VAL A 16 -8.16 -0.64 8.86
C VAL A 16 -6.77 -0.88 8.28
N ALA A 17 -6.07 0.18 7.96
CA ALA A 17 -4.63 0.14 7.78
C ALA A 17 -3.95 1.04 8.81
N LYS A 18 -2.72 0.71 9.17
CA LYS A 18 -1.93 1.44 10.18
C LYS A 18 -0.60 1.84 9.59
N GLY A 19 -0.26 3.12 9.69
CA GLY A 19 1.02 3.67 9.29
C GLY A 19 1.87 4.04 10.51
N VAL A 20 3.14 3.70 10.47
CA VAL A 20 4.14 4.13 11.47
C VAL A 20 5.43 4.52 10.79
N ARG A 21 5.94 5.70 11.09
CA ARG A 21 7.28 6.16 10.73
C ARG A 21 8.21 5.95 11.92
N PHE A 22 9.19 5.10 11.77
CA PHE A 22 10.24 4.86 12.77
C PHE A 22 11.50 5.65 12.46
N PRO A 23 12.17 6.24 13.46
CA PRO A 23 13.51 6.77 13.28
C PRO A 23 14.51 5.62 13.12
N GLY A 24 15.45 5.75 12.18
CA GLY A 24 16.45 4.73 11.90
C GLY A 24 15.93 3.56 11.08
N ILE A 25 16.52 2.38 11.27
CA ILE A 25 16.32 1.19 10.42
C ILE A 25 15.62 0.02 11.13
N ALA A 26 15.19 0.20 12.37
CA ALA A 26 14.59 -0.84 13.20
C ALA A 26 13.27 -0.40 13.81
N VAL A 27 12.41 -1.36 14.12
CA VAL A 27 11.18 -1.12 14.89
C VAL A 27 11.54 -0.75 16.32
N HIS A 28 11.02 0.36 16.81
CA HIS A 28 11.14 0.79 18.20
C HIS A 28 9.79 0.64 18.93
N ALA A 29 9.82 0.13 20.13
CA ALA A 29 8.61 -0.08 20.92
C ALA A 29 8.04 1.24 21.50
N ASP A 30 8.89 2.23 21.72
CA ASP A 30 8.62 3.46 22.45
C ASP A 30 8.93 4.75 21.68
N ARG A 31 9.38 4.64 20.42
CA ARG A 31 9.75 5.80 19.60
C ARG A 31 9.23 5.67 18.18
N TYR A 32 8.52 6.67 17.72
CA TYR A 32 8.10 6.86 16.33
C TYR A 32 8.05 8.36 16.01
N ASP A 33 8.25 8.71 14.76
CA ASP A 33 8.21 10.09 14.28
C ASP A 33 6.79 10.49 13.86
N ASP A 34 6.02 9.55 13.30
CA ASP A 34 4.65 9.75 12.84
C ASP A 34 3.86 8.44 12.93
N THR A 35 2.58 8.52 13.27
CA THR A 35 1.69 7.36 13.27
C THR A 35 0.27 7.78 12.92
N GLU A 36 -0.42 6.93 12.15
CA GLU A 36 -1.80 7.17 11.77
C GLU A 36 -2.56 5.86 11.55
N ASP A 37 -3.80 5.81 12.01
CA ASP A 37 -4.75 4.74 11.72
C ASP A 37 -5.67 5.22 10.59
N PHE A 38 -5.75 4.43 9.49
CA PHE A 38 -6.57 4.74 8.32
C PHE A 38 -7.86 3.94 8.39
N GLU A 39 -8.99 4.65 8.44
CA GLU A 39 -10.31 4.09 8.64
C GLU A 39 -11.29 4.57 7.56
N GLY A 40 -12.46 3.93 7.50
CA GLY A 40 -13.52 4.31 6.57
C GLY A 40 -13.58 3.47 5.30
N PRO A 41 -14.30 3.95 4.27
CA PRO A 41 -14.46 3.22 3.02
C PRO A 41 -13.13 3.09 2.27
N LEU A 42 -13.04 2.05 1.45
CA LEU A 42 -11.80 1.62 0.79
C LEU A 42 -11.08 2.74 0.02
N SER A 43 -11.83 3.63 -0.62
CA SER A 43 -11.27 4.76 -1.38
C SER A 43 -10.62 5.82 -0.47
N ARG A 44 -11.19 6.05 0.72
CA ARG A 44 -10.61 6.96 1.72
C ARG A 44 -9.35 6.34 2.32
N LEU A 45 -9.45 5.08 2.74
CA LEU A 45 -8.34 4.31 3.30
C LEU A 45 -7.12 4.31 2.37
N PHE A 46 -7.34 4.13 1.06
CA PHE A 46 -6.28 4.23 0.05
C PHE A 46 -5.65 5.62 0.00
N LYS A 47 -6.48 6.68 -0.09
CA LYS A 47 -5.99 8.07 -0.20
C LYS A 47 -5.18 8.50 1.02
N ASP A 48 -5.70 8.19 2.21
CA ASP A 48 -5.06 8.58 3.47
C ASP A 48 -3.75 7.81 3.67
N ALA A 49 -3.72 6.50 3.37
CA ALA A 49 -2.50 5.69 3.41
C ALA A 49 -1.44 6.17 2.40
N LEU A 50 -1.84 6.51 1.17
CA LEU A 50 -0.92 7.06 0.16
C LEU A 50 -0.36 8.41 0.61
N ALA A 51 -1.20 9.30 1.12
CA ALA A 51 -0.78 10.60 1.64
C ALA A 51 0.20 10.46 2.82
N PHE A 52 -0.03 9.49 3.71
CA PHE A 52 0.88 9.17 4.80
C PHE A 52 2.26 8.75 4.28
N VAL A 53 2.31 7.83 3.33
CA VAL A 53 3.58 7.39 2.74
C VAL A 53 4.30 8.57 2.09
N MET A 54 3.61 9.33 1.24
CA MET A 54 4.23 10.42 0.47
C MET A 54 4.75 11.57 1.35
N ARG A 55 4.12 11.85 2.50
CA ARG A 55 4.60 12.89 3.42
C ARG A 55 5.82 12.45 4.24
N ASN A 56 5.96 11.13 4.48
CA ASN A 56 7.03 10.54 5.28
C ASN A 56 8.24 10.04 4.47
N LEU A 57 8.16 10.07 3.13
CA LEU A 57 9.29 9.73 2.26
C LEU A 57 10.34 10.84 2.26
N HIS A 58 11.58 10.43 2.10
CA HIS A 58 12.67 11.36 1.80
C HIS A 58 12.43 12.07 0.47
N LYS A 59 12.76 13.36 0.44
CA LYS A 59 12.68 14.16 -0.79
C LYS A 59 14.09 14.48 -1.27
N VAL A 60 14.35 14.13 -2.52
CA VAL A 60 15.61 14.43 -3.19
C VAL A 60 15.46 15.77 -3.90
N GLN A 61 16.36 16.68 -3.63
CA GLN A 61 16.37 17.98 -4.31
C GLN A 61 16.81 17.76 -5.76
N GLY A 62 15.89 18.01 -6.68
CA GLY A 62 16.14 17.87 -8.11
C GLY A 62 17.08 18.93 -8.66
N LYS A 63 17.63 18.67 -9.86
CA LYS A 63 18.55 19.58 -10.58
C LYS A 63 17.90 20.88 -11.09
N ASN A 64 16.64 21.14 -10.77
CA ASN A 64 15.82 22.20 -11.38
C ASN A 64 15.90 23.57 -10.66
N GLY A 65 16.98 23.86 -9.94
CA GLY A 65 17.22 25.15 -9.30
C GLY A 65 17.13 25.14 -7.76
N VAL A 66 17.71 26.15 -7.15
CA VAL A 66 17.92 26.28 -5.69
C VAL A 66 16.61 26.31 -4.89
N ASN A 67 15.48 26.67 -5.51
CA ASN A 67 14.16 26.76 -4.88
C ASN A 67 13.17 25.69 -5.41
N SER A 68 13.64 24.63 -6.08
CA SER A 68 12.76 23.55 -6.51
C SER A 68 12.28 22.73 -5.33
N PRO A 69 10.96 22.47 -5.19
CA PRO A 69 10.50 21.50 -4.19
C PRO A 69 11.12 20.14 -4.50
N GLY A 70 11.64 19.47 -3.45
CA GLY A 70 12.20 18.12 -3.60
C GLY A 70 11.17 17.15 -4.16
N THR A 71 11.62 16.22 -4.99
CA THR A 71 10.81 15.08 -5.46
C THR A 71 10.95 13.90 -4.51
N PRO A 72 9.90 13.12 -4.27
CA PRO A 72 10.02 11.86 -3.51
C PRO A 72 11.11 10.97 -4.12
N GLU A 73 11.91 10.32 -3.28
CA GLU A 73 12.97 9.40 -3.74
C GLU A 73 12.39 8.20 -4.51
N ILE A 74 11.24 7.69 -4.07
CA ILE A 74 10.51 6.62 -4.76
C ILE A 74 9.28 7.24 -5.44
N PRO A 75 9.02 6.94 -6.72
CA PRO A 75 7.86 7.48 -7.45
C PRO A 75 6.53 7.12 -6.77
N GLU A 76 5.61 8.08 -6.68
CA GLU A 76 4.27 7.89 -6.09
C GLU A 76 3.51 6.71 -6.72
N GLN A 77 3.63 6.53 -8.04
CA GLN A 77 3.02 5.43 -8.78
C GLN A 77 3.37 4.04 -8.20
N VAL A 78 4.55 3.86 -7.62
CA VAL A 78 4.95 2.60 -6.98
C VAL A 78 4.04 2.31 -5.80
N PHE A 79 3.81 3.30 -4.95
CA PHE A 79 2.95 3.15 -3.77
C PHE A 79 1.47 3.05 -4.14
N GLU A 80 1.00 3.75 -5.17
CA GLU A 80 -0.35 3.56 -5.69
C GLU A 80 -0.60 2.09 -6.04
N GLU A 81 0.31 1.46 -6.80
CA GLU A 81 0.18 0.06 -7.21
C GLU A 81 0.27 -0.91 -6.01
N LEU A 82 1.23 -0.70 -5.10
CA LEU A 82 1.43 -1.59 -3.96
C LEU A 82 0.29 -1.48 -2.93
N LEU A 83 -0.20 -0.27 -2.63
CA LEU A 83 -1.31 -0.06 -1.72
C LEU A 83 -2.62 -0.60 -2.27
N VAL A 84 -2.89 -0.38 -3.56
CA VAL A 84 -4.05 -0.98 -4.22
C VAL A 84 -3.99 -2.50 -4.15
N ASN A 85 -2.83 -3.11 -4.46
CA ASN A 85 -2.66 -4.55 -4.35
C ASN A 85 -2.88 -5.04 -2.90
N ALA A 86 -2.31 -4.36 -1.91
CA ALA A 86 -2.50 -4.69 -0.50
C ALA A 86 -3.98 -4.69 -0.11
N LEU A 87 -4.76 -3.71 -0.58
CA LEU A 87 -6.18 -3.56 -0.29
C LEU A 87 -7.05 -4.59 -1.01
N VAL A 88 -6.85 -4.77 -2.33
CA VAL A 88 -7.75 -5.63 -3.12
C VAL A 88 -7.44 -7.12 -2.99
N HIS A 89 -6.22 -7.49 -2.66
CA HIS A 89 -5.78 -8.89 -2.49
C HIS A 89 -5.63 -9.33 -1.04
N ARG A 90 -5.84 -8.45 -0.05
CA ARG A 90 -5.88 -8.80 1.36
C ARG A 90 -6.79 -10.00 1.61
N ASP A 91 -6.38 -10.85 2.54
CA ASP A 91 -7.28 -11.84 3.12
C ASP A 91 -8.13 -11.21 4.21
N TYR A 92 -9.41 -10.94 3.89
CA TYR A 92 -10.35 -10.32 4.80
C TYR A 92 -10.87 -11.26 5.90
N LEU A 93 -10.52 -12.55 5.87
CA LEU A 93 -10.80 -13.50 6.95
C LEU A 93 -9.74 -13.47 8.05
N VAL A 94 -8.57 -12.89 7.76
CA VAL A 94 -7.51 -12.71 8.74
C VAL A 94 -7.77 -11.46 9.57
N SER A 95 -7.88 -11.62 10.90
CA SER A 95 -8.14 -10.53 11.85
C SER A 95 -6.86 -9.74 12.18
N ALA A 96 -6.29 -9.07 11.18
CA ALA A 96 -5.13 -8.20 11.32
C ALA A 96 -5.24 -7.00 10.36
N PRO A 97 -4.78 -5.78 10.71
CA PRO A 97 -4.76 -4.63 9.82
C PRO A 97 -3.68 -4.79 8.74
N ILE A 98 -3.82 -4.03 7.64
CA ILE A 98 -2.67 -3.74 6.78
C ILE A 98 -1.73 -2.84 7.58
N ARG A 99 -0.42 -3.07 7.48
CA ARG A 99 0.60 -2.27 8.18
C ARG A 99 1.54 -1.64 7.17
N ILE A 100 1.85 -0.38 7.38
CA ILE A 100 2.78 0.40 6.58
C ILE A 100 3.85 0.91 7.53
N PHE A 101 5.05 0.40 7.39
CA PHE A 101 6.20 0.85 8.18
C PHE A 101 7.16 1.62 7.29
N ILE A 102 7.56 2.80 7.73
CA ILE A 102 8.53 3.64 7.03
C ILE A 102 9.75 3.78 7.92
N PHE A 103 10.90 3.40 7.39
CA PHE A 103 12.21 3.50 8.02
C PHE A 103 13.08 4.51 7.24
N ASP A 104 14.30 4.75 7.71
CA ASP A 104 15.22 5.63 7.00
C ASP A 104 15.76 5.02 5.70
N ASP A 105 15.75 3.68 5.58
CA ASP A 105 16.32 2.94 4.48
C ASP A 105 15.28 2.19 3.62
N ARG A 106 14.03 2.06 4.06
CA ARG A 106 12.98 1.28 3.37
C ARG A 106 11.56 1.62 3.80
N VAL A 107 10.62 1.18 2.98
CA VAL A 107 9.18 1.14 3.31
C VAL A 107 8.71 -0.30 3.24
N GLU A 108 7.98 -0.76 4.25
CA GLU A 108 7.37 -2.09 4.29
C GLU A 108 5.85 -1.96 4.25
N ILE A 109 5.20 -2.69 3.33
CA ILE A 109 3.74 -2.79 3.26
C ILE A 109 3.37 -4.25 3.53
N VAL A 110 2.77 -4.51 4.67
CA VAL A 110 2.39 -5.86 5.11
C VAL A 110 0.88 -6.03 4.99
N SER A 111 0.45 -6.85 4.06
CA SER A 111 -0.96 -7.20 3.86
C SER A 111 -1.26 -8.56 4.48
N PRO A 112 -2.35 -8.72 5.27
CA PRO A 112 -2.70 -10.00 5.86
C PRO A 112 -3.06 -11.07 4.83
N GLY A 113 -2.54 -12.29 5.04
CA GLY A 113 -2.78 -13.46 4.21
C GLY A 113 -1.55 -13.90 3.42
N THR A 114 -1.68 -15.05 2.75
CA THR A 114 -0.66 -15.61 1.87
C THR A 114 -1.07 -15.42 0.41
N LEU A 115 -0.17 -15.64 -0.52
CA LEU A 115 -0.51 -15.64 -1.94
C LEU A 115 -1.57 -16.73 -2.24
N PRO A 116 -2.66 -16.40 -2.97
CA PRO A 116 -3.74 -17.36 -3.23
C PRO A 116 -3.35 -18.42 -4.25
N ASN A 117 -3.97 -19.60 -4.16
CA ASN A 117 -3.93 -20.66 -5.18
C ASN A 117 -2.52 -21.05 -5.65
N ASN A 118 -1.60 -21.24 -4.72
CA ASN A 118 -0.21 -21.65 -4.99
C ASN A 118 0.59 -20.66 -5.87
N LEU A 119 0.17 -19.39 -5.95
CA LEU A 119 1.02 -18.35 -6.53
C LEU A 119 2.31 -18.23 -5.75
N THR A 120 3.40 -18.07 -6.46
CA THR A 120 4.71 -17.80 -5.90
C THR A 120 5.12 -16.35 -6.14
N ILE A 121 6.11 -15.86 -5.42
CA ILE A 121 6.73 -14.56 -5.66
C ILE A 121 7.22 -14.44 -7.10
N ALA A 122 7.82 -15.48 -7.65
CA ALA A 122 8.25 -15.52 -9.05
C ALA A 122 7.05 -15.33 -10.02
N ASN A 123 5.91 -15.95 -9.72
CA ASN A 123 4.72 -15.80 -10.54
C ASN A 123 4.21 -14.33 -10.54
N ILE A 124 4.12 -13.70 -9.36
CA ILE A 124 3.63 -12.31 -9.29
C ILE A 124 4.61 -11.32 -9.94
N LYS A 125 5.91 -11.52 -9.78
CA LYS A 125 6.97 -10.75 -10.47
C LYS A 125 6.90 -10.90 -12.01
N ASN A 126 6.33 -11.98 -12.52
CA ASN A 126 6.08 -12.22 -13.94
C ASN A 126 4.67 -11.75 -14.41
N GLY A 127 3.91 -11.06 -13.54
CA GLY A 127 2.59 -10.53 -13.87
C GLY A 127 1.44 -11.54 -13.76
N ASN A 128 1.69 -12.74 -13.20
CA ASN A 128 0.60 -13.66 -12.89
C ASN A 128 -0.16 -13.15 -11.68
N SER A 129 -1.48 -13.14 -11.79
CA SER A 129 -2.36 -12.72 -10.69
C SER A 129 -3.47 -13.73 -10.47
N ASN A 130 -3.94 -13.83 -9.24
CA ASN A 130 -5.11 -14.59 -8.89
C ASN A 130 -6.04 -13.72 -8.04
N ILE A 131 -7.31 -13.71 -8.41
CA ILE A 131 -8.30 -12.85 -7.78
C ILE A 131 -8.79 -13.50 -6.49
N ARG A 132 -8.47 -12.88 -5.33
CA ARG A 132 -9.02 -13.30 -4.03
C ARG A 132 -10.39 -12.70 -3.76
N ASN A 133 -10.57 -11.42 -4.07
CA ASN A 133 -11.75 -10.63 -3.75
C ASN A 133 -12.44 -10.10 -5.03
N PRO A 134 -13.16 -10.92 -5.80
CA PRO A 134 -13.69 -10.55 -7.11
C PRO A 134 -14.66 -9.36 -7.04
N ILE A 135 -15.46 -9.26 -5.97
CA ILE A 135 -16.37 -8.13 -5.78
C ILE A 135 -15.57 -6.82 -5.60
N LEU A 136 -14.55 -6.81 -4.75
CA LEU A 136 -13.72 -5.61 -4.54
C LEU A 136 -13.03 -5.18 -5.83
N ILE A 137 -12.46 -6.13 -6.56
CA ILE A 137 -11.77 -5.87 -7.82
C ILE A 137 -12.73 -5.30 -8.88
N SER A 138 -13.95 -5.81 -8.97
CA SER A 138 -14.94 -5.31 -9.93
C SER A 138 -15.32 -3.84 -9.68
N TYR A 139 -15.37 -3.41 -8.43
CA TYR A 139 -15.63 -2.01 -8.08
C TYR A 139 -14.39 -1.13 -8.17
N ALA A 140 -13.22 -1.63 -7.78
CA ALA A 140 -11.94 -0.93 -7.94
C ALA A 140 -11.70 -0.58 -9.41
N ALA A 141 -11.90 -1.51 -10.32
CA ALA A 141 -11.75 -1.32 -11.76
C ALA A 141 -12.76 -0.31 -12.38
N LYS A 142 -13.86 0.01 -11.68
CA LYS A 142 -14.82 1.04 -12.09
C LYS A 142 -14.46 2.45 -11.63
N GLY A 143 -13.21 2.69 -11.20
CA GLY A 143 -12.71 4.00 -10.81
C GLY A 143 -12.77 4.31 -9.31
N LEU A 144 -13.09 3.32 -8.46
CA LEU A 144 -13.04 3.49 -7.00
C LEU A 144 -11.60 3.62 -6.50
N LEU A 145 -10.68 2.91 -7.13
CA LEU A 145 -9.22 2.93 -6.91
C LEU A 145 -8.50 3.05 -8.26
N PRO A 146 -7.24 3.47 -8.32
CA PRO A 146 -6.42 3.47 -9.53
C PRO A 146 -6.01 2.03 -9.92
N TYR A 147 -7.00 1.19 -10.22
CA TYR A 147 -6.84 -0.23 -10.50
C TYR A 147 -7.36 -0.58 -11.90
N HIS A 148 -6.52 -1.15 -12.74
CA HIS A 148 -6.87 -1.47 -14.13
C HIS A 148 -7.27 -2.93 -14.36
N GLY A 149 -7.19 -3.81 -13.36
CA GLY A 149 -7.72 -5.19 -13.41
C GLY A 149 -6.97 -6.18 -14.30
N ILE A 150 -5.84 -5.79 -14.92
CA ILE A 150 -5.12 -6.58 -15.93
C ILE A 150 -3.96 -7.41 -15.34
N GLY A 151 -3.78 -7.40 -14.01
CA GLY A 151 -2.66 -8.10 -13.34
C GLY A 151 -1.28 -7.46 -13.56
N SER A 152 -1.20 -6.29 -14.21
CA SER A 152 0.07 -5.64 -14.55
C SER A 152 0.59 -4.67 -13.49
N GLY A 153 -0.10 -4.52 -12.35
CA GLY A 153 0.25 -3.55 -11.30
C GLY A 153 1.67 -3.77 -10.75
N ILE A 154 1.99 -4.99 -10.35
CA ILE A 154 3.32 -5.35 -9.85
C ILE A 154 4.40 -5.12 -10.91
N LEU A 155 4.13 -5.44 -12.19
CA LEU A 155 5.08 -5.18 -13.27
C LEU A 155 5.33 -3.68 -13.47
N ARG A 156 4.31 -2.84 -13.34
CA ARG A 156 4.47 -1.38 -13.43
C ARG A 156 5.28 -0.84 -12.27
N ALA A 157 4.99 -1.32 -11.03
CA ALA A 157 5.75 -0.94 -9.87
C ALA A 157 7.23 -1.32 -10.00
N LEU A 158 7.54 -2.57 -10.38
CA LEU A 158 8.90 -3.05 -10.60
C LEU A 158 9.63 -2.32 -11.74
N LYS A 159 8.91 -1.92 -12.79
CA LYS A 159 9.49 -1.12 -13.88
C LYS A 159 9.84 0.30 -13.41
N ALA A 160 9.01 0.89 -12.54
CA ALA A 160 9.25 2.22 -11.99
C ALA A 160 10.31 2.21 -10.88
N TRP A 161 10.39 1.12 -10.12
CA TRP A 161 11.32 0.92 -9.01
C TRP A 161 11.73 -0.56 -8.91
N PRO A 162 12.89 -0.95 -9.49
CA PRO A 162 13.34 -2.35 -9.53
C PRO A 162 13.69 -2.95 -8.17
N ASP A 163 14.01 -2.10 -7.18
CA ASP A 163 14.47 -2.52 -5.85
C ASP A 163 13.33 -2.94 -4.89
N ILE A 164 12.15 -3.29 -5.45
CA ILE A 164 11.05 -3.84 -4.66
C ILE A 164 11.34 -5.32 -4.37
N ASP A 165 11.35 -5.66 -3.08
CA ASP A 165 11.38 -7.04 -2.63
C ASP A 165 10.01 -7.53 -2.14
N PHE A 166 9.77 -8.83 -2.23
CA PHE A 166 8.53 -9.49 -1.84
C PHE A 166 8.87 -10.69 -0.97
N GLU A 167 8.19 -10.80 0.16
CA GLU A 167 8.33 -11.89 1.13
C GLU A 167 7.03 -12.68 1.33
#